data_738e8f478263f69925387e4c3823b8b7
#
_entry.id   738e8f478263f69925387e4c3823b8b7
#
_cell.length_a   1.000
_cell.length_b   1.000
_cell.length_c   1.000
_cell.angle_alpha   90.00
_cell.angle_beta   90.00
_cell.angle_gamma   90.00
#
_symmetry.space_group_name_H-M   'P 1'
#
loop_
_entity.id
_entity.type
_entity.pdbx_description
1 polymer ?
#
loop_
_entity_poly.entity_id
_entity_poly.type
_entity_poly.pdbx_seq_one_letter_code
_entity_poly.pdbx_strand_id
1 'polypeptide(L)'
;ATGTIKFTKWSKSDLPDLEEGKVYDLRNVVTDEYQGRFSVKLNRTTVIEESDEEIEVGDDDATVEGALVDIQSGSGLIKRCPNEDCTRVLQNGRCSEHGEAEGEFDLRIKGVLDDGTDVHEVIFDKEATEAFTGITLEEAKEMAMDALDTTVVADQMRKETLGKYYRVTGPTFRRYVLADEVEELDGAVDAEATLIKARSI
;
A
#
# COMPACT_ATOMS: atom_id res chain seq x y z
N ALA A 1 -10.08 -2.52 -18.87
CA ALA A 1 -10.69 -2.88 -17.58
C ALA A 1 -11.31 -1.65 -16.95
N THR A 2 -12.34 -1.84 -16.13
CA THR A 2 -13.10 -0.73 -15.54
C THR A 2 -12.87 -0.60 -14.02
N GLY A 3 -12.06 -1.46 -13.44
CA GLY A 3 -11.69 -1.43 -12.02
C GLY A 3 -11.64 -2.80 -11.38
N THR A 4 -11.15 -2.83 -10.15
CA THR A 4 -11.02 -4.03 -9.33
C THR A 4 -12.12 -4.08 -8.28
N ILE A 5 -12.77 -5.23 -8.12
CA ILE A 5 -13.80 -5.45 -7.11
C ILE A 5 -13.51 -6.74 -6.34
N LYS A 6 -13.64 -6.68 -5.00
CA LYS A 6 -13.54 -7.88 -4.18
C LYS A 6 -14.77 -8.76 -4.35
N PHE A 7 -14.60 -10.04 -4.65
CA PHE A 7 -15.67 -11.01 -4.54
C PHE A 7 -15.42 -12.03 -3.42
N THR A 8 -16.50 -12.58 -2.87
CA THR A 8 -16.45 -13.63 -1.85
C THR A 8 -17.25 -14.82 -2.32
N LYS A 9 -16.56 -15.96 -2.44
CA LYS A 9 -17.16 -17.29 -2.68
C LYS A 9 -17.07 -18.08 -1.38
N TRP A 10 -18.21 -18.59 -0.91
CA TRP A 10 -18.23 -19.42 0.30
C TRP A 10 -17.97 -20.88 -0.06
N SER A 11 -17.14 -21.58 0.69
CA SER A 11 -16.81 -23.00 0.46
C SER A 11 -18.05 -23.92 0.42
N LYS A 12 -19.16 -23.48 1.03
CA LYS A 12 -20.44 -24.21 1.08
C LYS A 12 -21.41 -23.87 -0.07
N SER A 13 -21.00 -23.01 -1.01
CA SER A 13 -21.89 -22.53 -2.08
C SER A 13 -22.06 -23.54 -3.23
N ASP A 14 -21.26 -24.61 -3.28
CA ASP A 14 -21.27 -25.63 -4.34
C ASP A 14 -21.06 -25.05 -5.75
N LEU A 15 -20.29 -23.95 -5.83
CA LEU A 15 -19.92 -23.29 -7.07
C LEU A 15 -18.56 -23.79 -7.56
N PRO A 16 -18.33 -23.82 -8.89
CA PRO A 16 -17.04 -24.20 -9.45
C PRO A 16 -15.90 -23.33 -8.92
N ASP A 17 -14.70 -23.87 -8.90
CA ASP A 17 -13.51 -23.10 -8.56
C ASP A 17 -13.15 -22.19 -9.73
N LEU A 18 -12.67 -21.00 -9.38
CA LEU A 18 -12.19 -20.01 -10.33
C LEU A 18 -10.66 -20.11 -10.38
N GLU A 19 -10.12 -20.10 -11.58
CA GLU A 19 -8.69 -20.13 -11.82
C GLU A 19 -8.18 -18.72 -12.10
N GLU A 20 -7.05 -18.38 -11.51
CA GLU A 20 -6.38 -17.10 -11.75
C GLU A 20 -5.95 -16.99 -13.21
N GLY A 21 -6.09 -15.78 -13.78
CA GLY A 21 -5.75 -15.51 -15.18
C GLY A 21 -6.84 -15.90 -16.19
N LYS A 22 -7.96 -16.48 -15.75
CA LYS A 22 -9.10 -16.76 -16.62
C LYS A 22 -10.19 -15.69 -16.49
N VAL A 23 -10.94 -15.51 -17.56
CA VAL A 23 -12.10 -14.61 -17.61
C VAL A 23 -13.39 -15.39 -17.38
N TYR A 24 -14.27 -14.86 -16.56
CA TYR A 24 -15.55 -15.47 -16.22
C TYR A 24 -16.70 -14.47 -16.27
N ASP A 25 -17.80 -14.88 -16.85
CA ASP A 25 -19.09 -14.20 -16.70
C ASP A 25 -19.76 -14.64 -15.40
N LEU A 26 -20.02 -13.70 -14.52
CA LEU A 26 -20.72 -13.93 -13.25
C LEU A 26 -22.11 -13.30 -13.29
N ARG A 27 -23.15 -14.14 -13.20
CA ARG A 27 -24.56 -13.68 -13.19
C ARG A 27 -25.23 -14.03 -11.86
N ASN A 28 -26.25 -13.25 -11.45
CA ASN A 28 -26.97 -13.41 -10.18
C ASN A 28 -26.04 -13.29 -8.96
N VAL A 29 -25.15 -12.31 -9.00
CA VAL A 29 -24.30 -11.96 -7.88
C VAL A 29 -25.04 -10.99 -6.94
N VAL A 30 -24.64 -10.97 -5.66
CA VAL A 30 -25.14 -10.01 -4.68
C VAL A 30 -24.09 -8.93 -4.48
N THR A 31 -24.45 -7.69 -4.75
CA THR A 31 -23.59 -6.53 -4.45
C THR A 31 -23.79 -6.13 -2.99
N ASP A 32 -22.68 -5.72 -2.35
CA ASP A 32 -22.67 -5.24 -0.97
C ASP A 32 -21.78 -4.01 -0.88
N GLU A 33 -22.14 -3.07 -0.03
CA GLU A 33 -21.36 -1.87 0.24
C GLU A 33 -21.13 -1.75 1.74
N TYR A 34 -19.88 -1.55 2.12
CA TYR A 34 -19.49 -1.29 3.49
C TYR A 34 -18.44 -0.19 3.53
N GLN A 35 -18.76 0.93 4.19
CA GLN A 35 -17.88 2.10 4.33
C GLN A 35 -17.37 2.63 2.96
N GLY A 36 -18.26 2.77 1.99
CA GLY A 36 -17.93 3.26 0.64
C GLY A 36 -17.22 2.23 -0.25
N ARG A 37 -17.04 0.98 0.22
CA ARG A 37 -16.40 -0.08 -0.57
C ARG A 37 -17.42 -1.06 -1.08
N PHE A 38 -17.42 -1.24 -2.38
CA PHE A 38 -18.25 -2.22 -3.05
C PHE A 38 -17.59 -3.60 -3.03
N SER A 39 -18.40 -4.62 -2.89
CA SER A 39 -17.98 -6.02 -3.01
C SER A 39 -19.07 -6.85 -3.64
N VAL A 40 -18.69 -8.01 -4.16
CA VAL A 40 -19.60 -8.97 -4.78
C VAL A 40 -19.58 -10.27 -3.98
N LYS A 41 -20.77 -10.80 -3.66
CA LYS A 41 -20.92 -12.09 -2.99
C LYS A 41 -21.53 -13.09 -3.95
N LEU A 42 -20.88 -14.23 -4.09
CA LEU A 42 -21.40 -15.34 -4.87
C LEU A 42 -22.26 -16.21 -3.96
N ASN A 43 -23.43 -16.55 -4.44
CA ASN A 43 -24.39 -17.38 -3.73
C ASN A 43 -24.76 -18.64 -4.55
N ARG A 44 -25.63 -19.51 -4.02
CA ARG A 44 -26.00 -20.77 -4.67
C ARG A 44 -26.69 -20.61 -6.03
N THR A 45 -27.21 -19.41 -6.34
CA THR A 45 -27.89 -19.11 -7.61
C THR A 45 -26.98 -18.37 -8.58
N THR A 46 -25.75 -18.07 -8.18
CA THR A 46 -24.77 -17.46 -9.07
C THR A 46 -24.39 -18.43 -10.18
N VAL A 47 -24.47 -17.96 -11.40
CA VAL A 47 -24.01 -18.67 -12.58
C VAL A 47 -22.61 -18.20 -12.90
N ILE A 48 -21.68 -19.12 -13.08
CA ILE A 48 -20.30 -18.87 -13.44
C ILE A 48 -20.05 -19.57 -14.78
N GLU A 49 -19.73 -18.78 -15.79
CA GLU A 49 -19.39 -19.28 -17.13
C GLU A 49 -18.02 -18.76 -17.51
N GLU A 50 -17.14 -19.65 -17.99
CA GLU A 50 -15.84 -19.22 -18.54
C GLU A 50 -16.09 -18.46 -19.85
N SER A 51 -15.44 -17.31 -20.01
CA SER A 51 -15.59 -16.44 -21.17
C SER A 51 -14.32 -16.48 -22.01
N ASP A 52 -14.48 -16.53 -23.32
CA ASP A 52 -13.37 -16.40 -24.28
C ASP A 52 -13.01 -14.94 -24.57
N GLU A 53 -13.60 -13.98 -23.85
CA GLU A 53 -13.27 -12.57 -24.00
C GLU A 53 -11.89 -12.26 -23.40
N GLU A 54 -11.07 -11.53 -24.12
CA GLU A 54 -9.84 -10.97 -23.58
C GLU A 54 -10.17 -9.68 -22.82
N ILE A 55 -9.94 -9.69 -21.51
CA ILE A 55 -10.01 -8.47 -20.70
C ILE A 55 -8.59 -7.98 -20.50
N GLU A 56 -8.27 -6.79 -21.01
CA GLU A 56 -7.06 -6.10 -20.59
C GLU A 56 -7.22 -5.71 -19.12
N VAL A 57 -6.54 -6.41 -18.24
CA VAL A 57 -6.36 -5.97 -16.85
C VAL A 57 -5.29 -4.90 -16.92
N GLY A 58 -5.71 -3.65 -16.93
CA GLY A 58 -4.78 -2.54 -16.79
C GLY A 58 -4.13 -2.59 -15.41
N ASP A 59 -2.91 -2.15 -15.31
CA ASP A 59 -2.31 -1.87 -14.02
C ASP A 59 -3.17 -0.78 -13.36
N ASP A 60 -3.80 -1.11 -12.22
CA ASP A 60 -4.58 -0.17 -11.40
C ASP A 60 -3.61 0.78 -10.65
N ASP A 61 -2.58 1.27 -11.35
CA ASP A 61 -1.60 2.17 -10.78
C ASP A 61 -2.23 3.54 -10.57
N ALA A 62 -2.15 3.99 -9.34
CA ALA A 62 -2.46 5.36 -9.00
C ALA A 62 -1.17 6.17 -8.98
N THR A 63 -1.23 7.38 -9.49
CA THR A 63 -0.19 8.38 -9.30
C THR A 63 -0.70 9.45 -8.35
N VAL A 64 0.02 9.67 -7.26
CA VAL A 64 -0.29 10.70 -6.26
C VAL A 64 0.90 11.63 -6.10
N GLU A 65 0.61 12.92 -5.98
CA GLU A 65 1.63 13.95 -5.77
C GLU A 65 1.32 14.72 -4.49
N GLY A 66 2.34 15.09 -3.73
CA GLY A 66 2.12 15.90 -2.53
C GLY A 66 3.37 16.03 -1.67
N ALA A 67 3.28 16.86 -0.65
CA ALA A 67 4.29 16.94 0.38
C ALA A 67 4.22 15.72 1.30
N LEU A 68 5.34 15.07 1.59
CA LEU A 68 5.39 14.04 2.62
C LEU A 68 5.30 14.72 3.99
N VAL A 69 4.13 14.66 4.61
CA VAL A 69 3.84 15.37 5.87
C VAL A 69 3.97 14.49 7.11
N ASP A 70 3.89 13.18 6.95
CA ASP A 70 4.07 12.25 8.07
C ASP A 70 4.66 10.91 7.62
N ILE A 71 5.46 10.33 8.51
CA ILE A 71 5.86 8.92 8.47
C ILE A 71 5.27 8.26 9.72
N GLN A 72 4.25 7.44 9.49
CA GLN A 72 3.42 6.81 10.52
C GLN A 72 4.21 5.78 11.34
N SER A 73 3.68 5.46 12.52
CA SER A 73 4.18 4.37 13.36
C SER A 73 4.21 3.03 12.62
N GLY A 74 5.20 2.21 12.91
CA GLY A 74 5.47 0.95 12.21
C GLY A 74 6.21 1.15 10.89
N SER A 75 6.88 2.28 10.72
CA SER A 75 7.87 2.56 9.69
C SER A 75 9.29 2.39 10.25
N GLY A 76 10.28 2.40 9.38
CA GLY A 76 11.68 2.15 9.70
C GLY A 76 12.01 0.67 9.74
N LEU A 77 12.88 0.28 10.68
CA LEU A 77 13.27 -1.12 10.88
C LEU A 77 12.16 -1.87 11.61
N ILE A 78 11.56 -2.81 10.92
CA ILE A 78 10.44 -3.63 11.41
C ILE A 78 10.84 -5.11 11.48
N LYS A 79 10.00 -5.94 12.08
CA LYS A 79 10.12 -7.39 12.00
C LYS A 79 8.85 -7.99 11.40
N ARG A 80 8.99 -8.82 10.37
CA ARG A 80 7.90 -9.57 9.75
C ARG A 80 7.78 -10.98 10.32
N CYS A 81 6.60 -11.54 10.21
CA CYS A 81 6.35 -12.92 10.53
C CYS A 81 7.16 -13.83 9.59
N PRO A 82 7.87 -14.85 10.11
CA PRO A 82 8.72 -15.71 9.30
C PRO A 82 7.94 -16.78 8.51
N ASN A 83 6.62 -16.86 8.64
CA ASN A 83 5.82 -17.79 7.86
C ASN A 83 5.72 -17.33 6.41
N GLU A 84 6.00 -18.21 5.47
CA GLU A 84 6.13 -17.93 4.02
C GLU A 84 4.93 -17.19 3.42
N ASP A 85 3.71 -17.47 3.87
CA ASP A 85 2.49 -16.82 3.37
C ASP A 85 2.05 -15.62 4.23
N CYS A 86 2.88 -15.17 5.17
CA CYS A 86 2.51 -14.13 6.12
C CYS A 86 3.33 -12.85 5.95
N THR A 87 2.72 -11.81 5.46
CA THR A 87 3.36 -10.48 5.30
C THR A 87 3.20 -9.57 6.52
N ARG A 88 2.68 -10.09 7.66
CA ARG A 88 2.36 -9.27 8.83
C ARG A 88 3.59 -8.84 9.60
N VAL A 89 3.55 -7.59 10.02
CA VAL A 89 4.56 -7.03 10.92
C VAL A 89 4.26 -7.50 12.35
N LEU A 90 5.29 -7.97 13.03
CA LEU A 90 5.19 -8.37 14.43
C LEU A 90 5.03 -7.13 15.33
N GLN A 91 4.13 -7.26 16.30
CA GLN A 91 4.00 -6.29 17.38
C GLN A 91 4.45 -6.94 18.68
N ASN A 92 5.47 -6.38 19.32
CA ASN A 92 6.06 -6.92 20.54
C ASN A 92 6.43 -8.42 20.42
N GLY A 93 7.01 -8.81 19.27
CA GLY A 93 7.42 -10.20 19.03
C GLY A 93 6.27 -11.17 18.73
N ARG A 94 5.06 -10.66 18.43
CA ARG A 94 3.88 -11.49 18.15
C ARG A 94 3.26 -11.15 16.81
N CYS A 95 2.97 -12.17 16.03
CA CYS A 95 2.10 -12.10 14.87
C CYS A 95 0.63 -12.21 15.32
N SER A 96 -0.24 -11.39 14.78
CA SER A 96 -1.68 -11.43 15.11
C SER A 96 -2.37 -12.74 14.69
N GLU A 97 -1.78 -13.51 13.80
CA GLU A 97 -2.33 -14.78 13.29
C GLU A 97 -1.57 -15.99 13.82
N HIS A 98 -0.24 -15.91 13.91
CA HIS A 98 0.61 -17.06 14.25
C HIS A 98 1.16 -17.03 15.69
N GLY A 99 0.84 -15.99 16.47
CA GLY A 99 1.31 -15.85 17.85
C GLY A 99 2.77 -15.41 17.97
N GLU A 100 3.48 -15.91 18.99
CA GLU A 100 4.89 -15.58 19.18
C GLU A 100 5.76 -16.14 18.06
N ALA A 101 6.63 -15.29 17.53
CA ALA A 101 7.54 -15.66 16.45
C ALA A 101 8.82 -14.84 16.54
N GLU A 102 9.96 -15.45 16.21
CA GLU A 102 11.20 -14.74 15.96
C GLU A 102 11.14 -14.16 14.55
N GLY A 103 10.78 -12.87 14.47
CA GLY A 103 10.55 -12.20 13.20
C GLY A 103 11.85 -11.89 12.46
N GLU A 104 11.73 -11.80 11.14
CA GLU A 104 12.81 -11.36 10.25
C GLU A 104 12.79 -9.84 10.12
N PHE A 105 13.99 -9.24 10.14
CA PHE A 105 14.11 -7.79 9.93
C PHE A 105 13.78 -7.40 8.50
N ASP A 106 13.07 -6.29 8.38
CA ASP A 106 12.66 -5.72 7.13
C ASP A 106 12.56 -4.18 7.24
N LEU A 107 12.54 -3.49 6.11
CA LEU A 107 12.33 -2.06 6.04
C LEU A 107 10.96 -1.73 5.44
N ARG A 108 10.35 -0.67 5.95
CA ARG A 108 9.10 -0.16 5.42
C ARG A 108 8.92 1.31 5.77
N ILE A 109 8.31 2.07 4.87
CA ILE A 109 7.74 3.38 5.18
C ILE A 109 6.23 3.33 4.97
N LYS A 110 5.49 3.91 5.91
CA LYS A 110 4.08 4.27 5.78
C LYS A 110 4.03 5.79 5.78
N GLY A 111 3.97 6.36 4.59
CA GLY A 111 3.97 7.79 4.39
C GLY A 111 2.56 8.36 4.23
N VAL A 112 2.44 9.65 4.50
CA VAL A 112 1.26 10.46 4.20
C VAL A 112 1.69 11.61 3.32
N LEU A 113 1.16 11.64 2.09
CA LEU A 113 1.31 12.75 1.16
C LEU A 113 0.09 13.67 1.26
N ASP A 114 0.32 14.97 1.33
CA ASP A 114 -0.72 16.01 1.32
C ASP A 114 -0.57 16.83 0.01
N ASP A 115 -1.60 16.80 -0.83
CA ASP A 115 -1.64 17.54 -2.11
C ASP A 115 -2.26 18.94 -1.98
N GLY A 116 -2.67 19.31 -0.75
CA GLY A 116 -3.33 20.56 -0.41
C GLY A 116 -4.86 20.51 -0.52
N THR A 117 -5.42 19.41 -0.98
CA THR A 117 -6.86 19.13 -1.02
C THR A 117 -7.22 17.85 -0.29
N ASP A 118 -6.45 16.82 -0.48
CA ASP A 118 -6.62 15.50 0.11
C ASP A 118 -5.29 14.95 0.64
N VAL A 119 -5.39 13.91 1.46
CA VAL A 119 -4.24 13.17 1.97
C VAL A 119 -4.23 11.74 1.41
N HIS A 120 -3.07 11.32 0.95
CA HIS A 120 -2.85 10.01 0.37
C HIS A 120 -1.91 9.19 1.23
N GLU A 121 -2.33 7.99 1.62
CA GLU A 121 -1.47 7.07 2.35
C GLU A 121 -0.68 6.21 1.37
N VAL A 122 0.64 6.18 1.52
CA VAL A 122 1.55 5.43 0.66
C VAL A 122 2.35 4.43 1.49
N ILE A 123 2.64 3.27 0.91
CA ILE A 123 3.49 2.24 1.53
C ILE A 123 4.68 1.99 0.62
N PHE A 124 5.86 2.16 1.16
CA PHE A 124 7.11 1.74 0.56
C PHE A 124 7.49 0.40 1.19
N ASP A 125 7.70 -0.60 0.39
CA ASP A 125 8.32 -1.85 0.83
C ASP A 125 9.82 -1.68 1.06
N LYS A 126 10.55 -2.76 1.27
CA LYS A 126 11.99 -2.70 1.53
C LYS A 126 12.74 -2.06 0.37
N GLU A 127 12.49 -2.52 -0.86
CA GLU A 127 13.22 -2.10 -2.05
C GLU A 127 12.95 -0.63 -2.37
N ALA A 128 11.68 -0.23 -2.32
CA ALA A 128 11.28 1.16 -2.48
C ALA A 128 11.81 2.04 -1.34
N THR A 129 11.84 1.55 -0.09
CA THR A 129 12.38 2.28 1.05
C THR A 129 13.89 2.51 0.92
N GLU A 130 14.65 1.48 0.54
CA GLU A 130 16.09 1.58 0.31
C GLU A 130 16.42 2.56 -0.83
N ALA A 131 15.69 2.46 -1.95
CA ALA A 131 15.86 3.36 -3.09
C ALA A 131 15.51 4.81 -2.75
N PHE A 132 14.44 5.01 -1.96
CA PHE A 132 13.92 6.32 -1.59
C PHE A 132 14.78 7.06 -0.57
N THR A 133 15.29 6.33 0.45
CA THR A 133 16.04 6.93 1.57
C THR A 133 17.54 6.77 1.43
N GLY A 134 18.02 5.86 0.59
CA GLY A 134 19.42 5.46 0.52
C GLY A 134 19.90 4.64 1.73
N ILE A 135 19.00 4.28 2.66
CA ILE A 135 19.32 3.49 3.85
C ILE A 135 19.02 2.02 3.55
N THR A 136 20.04 1.20 3.50
CA THR A 136 19.90 -0.24 3.32
C THR A 136 19.45 -0.94 4.60
N LEU A 137 18.91 -2.16 4.46
CA LEU A 137 18.49 -2.96 5.62
C LEU A 137 19.66 -3.23 6.57
N GLU A 138 20.87 -3.44 6.05
CA GLU A 138 22.05 -3.70 6.90
C GLU A 138 22.46 -2.44 7.67
N GLU A 139 22.51 -1.27 7.02
CA GLU A 139 22.78 0.00 7.70
C GLU A 139 21.73 0.32 8.76
N ALA A 140 20.45 0.06 8.48
CA ALA A 140 19.38 0.23 9.45
C ALA A 140 19.53 -0.68 10.67
N LYS A 141 20.01 -1.92 10.48
CA LYS A 141 20.33 -2.82 11.60
C LYS A 141 21.51 -2.31 12.43
N GLU A 142 22.57 -1.85 11.76
CA GLU A 142 23.74 -1.26 12.44
C GLU A 142 23.34 -0.03 13.25
N MET A 143 22.59 0.90 12.66
CA MET A 143 22.06 2.09 13.38
C MET A 143 21.27 1.71 14.62
N ALA A 144 20.36 0.71 14.48
CA ALA A 144 19.53 0.25 15.59
C ALA A 144 20.34 -0.45 16.68
N MET A 145 21.38 -1.20 16.33
CA MET A 145 22.28 -1.86 17.27
C MET A 145 23.17 -0.85 18.03
N ASP A 146 23.73 0.12 17.35
CA ASP A 146 24.58 1.16 17.95
C ASP A 146 23.80 2.03 18.94
N ALA A 147 22.54 2.36 18.58
CA ALA A 147 21.68 3.16 19.44
C ALA A 147 20.94 2.32 20.51
N LEU A 148 20.96 0.99 20.41
CA LEU A 148 20.11 0.07 21.18
C LEU A 148 18.61 0.40 21.09
N ASP A 149 18.22 0.98 19.94
CA ASP A 149 16.86 1.46 19.69
C ASP A 149 16.55 1.39 18.19
N THR A 150 15.49 0.71 17.82
CA THR A 150 15.04 0.58 16.42
C THR A 150 14.35 1.84 15.90
N THR A 151 13.91 2.75 16.77
CA THR A 151 13.17 3.95 16.37
C THR A 151 14.07 4.99 15.67
N VAL A 152 15.38 4.95 15.92
CA VAL A 152 16.36 5.87 15.30
C VAL A 152 16.33 5.79 13.78
N VAL A 153 16.01 4.62 13.21
CA VAL A 153 15.93 4.42 11.76
C VAL A 153 14.77 5.22 11.17
N ALA A 154 13.59 5.12 11.76
CA ALA A 154 12.43 5.92 11.33
C ALA A 154 12.66 7.43 11.53
N ASP A 155 13.36 7.82 12.60
CA ASP A 155 13.67 9.22 12.86
C ASP A 155 14.68 9.78 11.85
N GLN A 156 15.65 8.98 11.41
CA GLN A 156 16.56 9.37 10.35
C GLN A 156 15.81 9.53 9.01
N MET A 157 14.95 8.57 8.66
CA MET A 157 14.11 8.65 7.47
C MET A 157 13.24 9.92 7.49
N ARG A 158 12.64 10.27 8.63
CA ARG A 158 11.87 11.51 8.79
C ARG A 158 12.69 12.75 8.49
N LYS A 159 13.90 12.82 9.02
CA LYS A 159 14.79 13.99 8.83
C LYS A 159 15.13 14.23 7.37
N GLU A 160 15.26 13.17 6.58
CA GLU A 160 15.71 13.26 5.21
C GLU A 160 14.57 13.52 4.23
N THR A 161 13.35 13.07 4.57
CA THR A 161 12.26 13.01 3.58
C THR A 161 11.07 13.91 3.91
N LEU A 162 10.81 14.26 5.18
CA LEU A 162 9.65 15.08 5.53
C LEU A 162 9.75 16.50 4.96
N GLY A 163 8.61 17.02 4.53
CA GLY A 163 8.47 18.39 4.02
C GLY A 163 8.87 18.58 2.56
N LYS A 164 9.34 17.54 1.90
CA LYS A 164 9.63 17.56 0.47
C LYS A 164 8.42 17.07 -0.32
N TYR A 165 8.37 17.46 -1.60
CA TYR A 165 7.31 17.06 -2.53
C TYR A 165 7.73 15.84 -3.33
N TYR A 166 6.82 14.89 -3.47
CA TYR A 166 7.04 13.65 -4.20
C TYR A 166 5.88 13.32 -5.11
N ARG A 167 6.21 12.64 -6.21
CA ARG A 167 5.28 11.87 -7.03
C ARG A 167 5.51 10.40 -6.72
N VAL A 168 4.45 9.69 -6.36
CA VAL A 168 4.47 8.26 -6.08
C VAL A 168 3.49 7.58 -7.02
N THR A 169 3.97 6.58 -7.75
CA THR A 169 3.16 5.75 -8.65
C THR A 169 3.25 4.30 -8.23
N GLY A 170 2.14 3.61 -8.31
CA GLY A 170 2.05 2.17 -8.07
C GLY A 170 0.64 1.68 -7.82
N PRO A 171 0.44 0.36 -7.65
CA PRO A 171 -0.86 -0.24 -7.49
C PRO A 171 -1.53 0.18 -6.19
N THR A 172 -2.85 0.21 -6.24
CA THR A 172 -3.65 0.54 -5.05
C THR A 172 -4.00 -0.72 -4.26
N PHE A 173 -3.72 -0.70 -2.97
CA PHE A 173 -4.16 -1.73 -2.05
C PHE A 173 -4.99 -1.13 -0.91
N ARG A 174 -6.28 -1.35 -0.94
CA ARG A 174 -7.26 -0.73 -0.02
C ARG A 174 -7.25 0.80 -0.17
N ARG A 175 -6.69 1.51 0.83
CA ARG A 175 -6.54 2.97 0.83
C ARG A 175 -5.11 3.42 0.56
N TYR A 176 -4.20 2.48 0.40
CA TYR A 176 -2.79 2.75 0.20
C TYR A 176 -2.42 2.69 -1.28
N VAL A 177 -1.53 3.57 -1.69
CA VAL A 177 -0.75 3.39 -2.92
C VAL A 177 0.54 2.67 -2.51
N LEU A 178 0.83 1.55 -3.14
CA LEU A 178 2.10 0.84 -2.95
C LEU A 178 3.13 1.48 -3.87
N ALA A 179 4.21 2.00 -3.31
CA ALA A 179 5.18 2.77 -4.06
C ALA A 179 6.08 1.85 -4.90
N ASP A 180 5.87 1.82 -6.20
CA ASP A 180 6.76 1.18 -7.19
C ASP A 180 7.74 2.19 -7.75
N GLU A 181 7.28 3.41 -8.04
CA GLU A 181 8.11 4.51 -8.51
C GLU A 181 7.94 5.73 -7.62
N VAL A 182 9.05 6.39 -7.30
CA VAL A 182 9.08 7.60 -6.47
C VAL A 182 10.01 8.62 -7.09
N GLU A 183 9.50 9.84 -7.28
CA GLU A 183 10.25 10.98 -7.81
C GLU A 183 10.17 12.15 -6.83
N GLU A 184 11.31 12.72 -6.42
CA GLU A 184 11.34 13.98 -5.68
C GLU A 184 11.08 15.12 -6.66
N LEU A 185 10.08 15.94 -6.38
CA LEU A 185 9.66 17.05 -7.23
C LEU A 185 10.30 18.35 -6.77
N ASP A 186 11.45 18.69 -7.34
CA ASP A 186 12.11 19.97 -7.08
C ASP A 186 11.28 21.13 -7.66
N GLY A 187 10.96 22.12 -6.81
CA GLY A 187 10.23 23.32 -7.23
C GLY A 187 8.75 23.07 -7.57
N ALA A 188 8.17 21.98 -7.06
CA ALA A 188 6.76 21.61 -7.31
C ALA A 188 5.74 22.68 -6.89
N VAL A 189 6.11 23.61 -6.03
CA VAL A 189 5.26 24.73 -5.62
C VAL A 189 5.67 25.99 -6.37
N ASP A 190 4.91 26.33 -7.40
CA ASP A 190 4.94 27.68 -7.96
C ASP A 190 4.33 28.66 -6.95
N ALA A 191 5.21 29.35 -6.22
CA ALA A 191 4.80 30.28 -5.17
C ALA A 191 3.91 31.42 -5.72
N GLU A 192 4.10 31.83 -6.97
CA GLU A 192 3.33 32.89 -7.62
C GLU A 192 1.93 32.37 -8.00
N ALA A 193 1.83 31.19 -8.60
CA ALA A 193 0.56 30.56 -8.92
C ALA A 193 -0.24 30.25 -7.65
N THR A 194 0.42 29.77 -6.58
CA THR A 194 -0.20 29.51 -5.29
C THR A 194 -0.71 30.78 -4.62
N LEU A 195 0.06 31.88 -4.70
CA LEU A 195 -0.34 33.18 -4.17
C LEU A 195 -1.56 33.75 -4.94
N ILE A 196 -1.60 33.56 -6.26
CA ILE A 196 -2.74 33.96 -7.09
C ILE A 196 -4.00 33.17 -6.68
N LYS A 197 -3.89 31.86 -6.51
CA LYS A 197 -4.98 31.02 -6.02
C LYS A 197 -5.47 31.47 -4.65
N ALA A 198 -4.57 31.69 -3.71
CA ALA A 198 -4.92 32.15 -2.36
C ALA A 198 -5.63 33.52 -2.33
N ARG A 199 -5.36 34.40 -3.29
CA ARG A 199 -6.01 35.71 -3.42
C ARG A 199 -7.35 35.66 -4.14
N SER A 200 -7.67 34.55 -4.79
CA SER A 200 -8.92 34.37 -5.55
C SER A 200 -10.05 33.73 -4.72
N ILE A 201 -9.77 33.38 -3.47
CA ILE A 201 -10.72 32.91 -2.46
C ILE A 201 -11.20 34.12 -1.64
#